data_8fc9c1fd92208be7dfd5ef52c31378b5
#
_entry.id   8fc9c1fd92208be7dfd5ef52c31378b5
#
_cell.length_a   1.000
_cell.length_b   1.000
_cell.length_c   1.000
_cell.angle_alpha   90.00
_cell.angle_beta   90.00
_cell.angle_gamma   90.00
#
_symmetry.space_group_name_H-M   'P 1'
#
loop_
_entity.id
_entity.type
_entity.pdbx_description
1 polymer ?
#
loop_
_entity_poly.entity_id
_entity_poly.type
_entity_poly.pdbx_seq_one_letter_code
_entity_poly.pdbx_strand_id
1 'polypeptide(L)'
;MTQVITFGNFKGGVGKTSNSTMVALELSNRNYKTLLVDLDPQGNATNLYLKTKVNISNEVGHFDKTLMASIEDGDLSTSIINIKDNLDLLASAPDFSLYPRYMEKYHHYNERVKEFDKLLKPLKEKYDYVIIDIPPTISLITDSALYASDYCLIVMQTHEHSFEGAEAFIKYIQDEVIDDYKAPRLELVGILAVLLQ
;
A
#
# COMPACT_ATOMS: atom_id res chain seq x y z
N MET A 1 18.41 2.18 5.35
CA MET A 1 17.52 1.00 5.32
C MET A 1 16.14 1.52 5.00
N THR A 2 15.49 0.98 3.99
CA THR A 2 14.15 1.40 3.55
C THR A 2 13.12 1.18 4.63
N GLN A 3 12.20 2.10 4.81
CA GLN A 3 11.06 1.94 5.71
C GLN A 3 9.78 1.73 4.89
N VAL A 4 9.04 0.66 5.18
CA VAL A 4 7.77 0.33 4.54
C VAL A 4 6.64 0.63 5.50
N ILE A 5 5.74 1.52 5.10
CA ILE A 5 4.66 2.05 5.96
C ILE A 5 3.31 1.83 5.28
N THR A 6 2.42 1.10 5.93
CA THR A 6 1.04 0.91 5.47
C THR A 6 0.07 1.81 6.24
N PHE A 7 -0.84 2.46 5.53
CA PHE A 7 -1.94 3.24 6.09
C PHE A 7 -3.20 2.37 6.13
N GLY A 8 -3.68 2.02 7.33
CA GLY A 8 -4.71 1.01 7.53
C GLY A 8 -5.94 1.47 8.30
N ASN A 9 -7.07 0.90 7.98
CA ASN A 9 -8.33 0.80 8.71
C ASN A 9 -9.33 0.00 7.87
N PHE A 10 -10.17 -0.81 8.50
CA PHE A 10 -11.24 -1.52 7.79
C PHE A 10 -12.40 -0.62 7.35
N LYS A 11 -12.51 0.57 7.90
CA LYS A 11 -13.55 1.52 7.47
C LYS A 11 -13.13 2.23 6.18
N GLY A 12 -14.05 2.26 5.21
CA GLY A 12 -13.91 3.08 4.00
C GLY A 12 -14.12 4.57 4.30
N GLY A 13 -13.50 5.43 3.49
CA GLY A 13 -13.70 6.89 3.59
C GLY A 13 -13.03 7.60 4.76
N VAL A 14 -12.21 6.91 5.56
CA VAL A 14 -11.51 7.53 6.71
C VAL A 14 -10.29 8.37 6.33
N GLY A 15 -9.94 8.41 5.03
CA GLY A 15 -8.81 9.22 4.55
C GLY A 15 -7.49 8.46 4.41
N LYS A 16 -7.48 7.11 4.34
CA LYS A 16 -6.26 6.32 4.10
C LYS A 16 -5.51 6.82 2.86
N THR A 17 -6.15 6.75 1.70
CA THR A 17 -5.59 7.17 0.41
C THR A 17 -5.14 8.63 0.41
N SER A 18 -5.91 9.54 1.03
CA SER A 18 -5.51 10.95 1.12
C SER A 18 -4.25 11.13 1.94
N ASN A 19 -4.12 10.44 3.06
CA ASN A 19 -2.94 10.56 3.92
C ASN A 19 -1.72 9.84 3.34
N SER A 20 -1.87 8.63 2.79
CA SER A 20 -0.79 7.90 2.15
C SER A 20 -0.18 8.69 0.98
N THR A 21 -1.02 9.27 0.12
CA THR A 21 -0.58 10.10 -1.01
C THR A 21 0.08 11.40 -0.55
N MET A 22 -0.49 12.12 0.43
CA MET A 22 0.11 13.35 0.94
C MET A 22 1.46 13.10 1.63
N VAL A 23 1.59 12.03 2.42
CA VAL A 23 2.85 11.67 3.08
C VAL A 23 3.90 11.30 2.04
N ALA A 24 3.57 10.49 1.03
CA ALA A 24 4.50 10.14 -0.04
C ALA A 24 4.99 11.38 -0.80
N LEU A 25 4.09 12.32 -1.11
CA LEU A 25 4.44 13.58 -1.75
C LEU A 25 5.37 14.43 -0.86
N GLU A 26 5.06 14.57 0.42
CA GLU A 26 5.87 15.36 1.35
C GLU A 26 7.26 14.76 1.57
N LEU A 27 7.38 13.44 1.67
CA LEU A 27 8.67 12.77 1.76
C LEU A 27 9.53 13.06 0.52
N SER A 28 8.94 13.00 -0.68
CA SER A 28 9.65 13.34 -1.91
C SER A 28 10.09 14.80 -1.97
N ASN A 29 9.27 15.74 -1.46
CA ASN A 29 9.62 17.16 -1.35
C ASN A 29 10.79 17.40 -0.39
N ARG A 30 10.98 16.52 0.58
CA ARG A 30 12.14 16.49 1.49
C ARG A 30 13.35 15.72 0.92
N ASN A 31 13.32 15.40 -0.38
CA ASN A 31 14.37 14.69 -1.11
C ASN A 31 14.59 13.22 -0.69
N TYR A 32 13.60 12.57 -0.05
CA TYR A 32 13.63 11.13 0.14
C TYR A 32 13.10 10.43 -1.09
N LYS A 33 13.82 9.43 -1.59
CA LYS A 33 13.34 8.55 -2.66
C LYS A 33 12.16 7.74 -2.16
N THR A 34 10.99 8.01 -2.68
CA THR A 34 9.72 7.48 -2.18
C THR A 34 8.99 6.72 -3.26
N LEU A 35 8.54 5.52 -2.94
CA LEU A 35 7.61 4.73 -3.76
C LEU A 35 6.24 4.74 -3.08
N LEU A 36 5.21 5.22 -3.78
CA LEU A 36 3.82 4.95 -3.40
C LEU A 36 3.37 3.66 -4.08
N VAL A 37 2.82 2.75 -3.31
CA VAL A 37 2.24 1.49 -3.78
C VAL A 37 0.73 1.54 -3.55
N ASP A 38 -0.03 1.52 -4.63
CA ASP A 38 -1.49 1.45 -4.58
C ASP A 38 -1.92 -0.01 -4.73
N LEU A 39 -2.44 -0.59 -3.65
CA LEU A 39 -2.97 -1.97 -3.64
C LEU A 39 -4.51 -2.02 -3.62
N ASP A 40 -5.18 -0.88 -3.76
CA ASP A 40 -6.64 -0.87 -3.92
C ASP A 40 -6.99 -1.07 -5.42
N PRO A 41 -7.73 -2.13 -5.80
CA PRO A 41 -8.19 -2.31 -7.18
C PRO A 41 -9.03 -1.16 -7.73
N GLN A 42 -9.55 -0.28 -6.86
CA GLN A 42 -10.23 0.96 -7.28
C GLN A 42 -9.27 2.01 -7.84
N GLY A 43 -7.96 1.91 -7.55
CA GLY A 43 -6.91 2.74 -8.10
C GLY A 43 -7.04 4.22 -7.74
N ASN A 44 -7.54 4.55 -6.54
CA ASN A 44 -7.77 5.96 -6.16
C ASN A 44 -6.46 6.74 -6.02
N ALA A 45 -5.42 6.17 -5.40
CA ALA A 45 -4.10 6.77 -5.32
C ALA A 45 -3.45 6.87 -6.70
N THR A 46 -3.59 5.84 -7.52
CA THR A 46 -3.13 5.80 -8.90
C THR A 46 -3.73 6.93 -9.73
N ASN A 47 -5.05 7.06 -9.73
CA ASN A 47 -5.76 8.11 -10.48
C ASN A 47 -5.34 9.52 -10.03
N LEU A 48 -5.16 9.74 -8.73
CA LEU A 48 -4.70 11.01 -8.18
C LEU A 48 -3.30 11.35 -8.72
N TYR A 49 -2.37 10.41 -8.67
CA TYR A 49 -0.99 10.67 -9.08
C TYR A 49 -0.79 10.76 -10.57
N LEU A 50 -1.55 10.01 -11.38
CA LEU A 50 -1.54 10.19 -12.83
C LEU A 50 -2.03 11.59 -13.24
N LYS A 51 -3.10 12.10 -12.59
CA LYS A 51 -3.55 13.49 -12.79
C LYS A 51 -2.49 14.50 -12.33
N THR A 52 -1.83 14.22 -11.21
CA THR A 52 -0.75 15.09 -10.70
C THR A 52 0.41 15.15 -11.69
N LYS A 53 0.83 14.02 -12.27
CA LYS A 53 1.87 13.98 -13.31
C LYS A 53 1.51 14.86 -14.52
N VAL A 54 0.30 14.73 -15.03
CA VAL A 54 -0.19 15.58 -16.15
C VAL A 54 -0.11 17.07 -15.79
N ASN A 55 -0.49 17.44 -14.56
CA ASN A 55 -0.48 18.84 -14.13
C ASN A 55 0.93 19.42 -13.95
N ILE A 56 1.91 18.58 -13.59
CA ILE A 56 3.30 19.02 -13.36
C ILE A 56 4.11 19.05 -14.66
N SER A 57 3.99 18.02 -15.49
CA SER A 57 4.88 17.81 -16.65
C SER A 57 4.19 17.91 -18.01
N ASN A 58 2.86 18.05 -18.06
CA ASN A 58 2.03 17.87 -19.26
C ASN A 58 2.20 16.49 -19.93
N GLU A 59 2.77 15.51 -19.22
CA GLU A 59 2.94 14.15 -19.72
C GLU A 59 1.85 13.23 -19.17
N VAL A 60 1.31 12.39 -20.03
CA VAL A 60 0.40 11.32 -19.59
C VAL A 60 1.26 10.21 -19.00
N GLY A 61 1.04 9.89 -17.72
CA GLY A 61 1.65 8.72 -17.11
C GLY A 61 1.19 7.45 -17.83
N HIS A 62 2.14 6.65 -18.28
CA HIS A 62 1.90 5.37 -18.93
C HIS A 62 2.64 4.28 -18.19
N PHE A 63 2.04 3.12 -18.04
CA PHE A 63 2.68 1.91 -17.55
C PHE A 63 2.53 0.81 -18.60
N ASP A 64 3.61 0.08 -18.82
CA ASP A 64 3.64 -0.99 -19.83
C ASP A 64 2.87 -2.22 -19.38
N LYS A 65 2.82 -2.46 -18.06
CA LYS A 65 2.15 -3.60 -17.44
C LYS A 65 1.34 -3.17 -16.22
N THR A 66 0.20 -3.80 -16.00
CA THR A 66 -0.56 -3.65 -14.75
C THR A 66 0.19 -4.29 -13.58
N LEU A 67 -0.14 -3.89 -12.35
CA LEU A 67 0.42 -4.50 -11.14
C LEU A 67 0.20 -6.02 -11.12
N MET A 68 -0.99 -6.48 -11.52
CA MET A 68 -1.29 -7.92 -11.58
C MET A 68 -0.37 -8.64 -12.57
N ALA A 69 -0.20 -8.10 -13.77
CA ALA A 69 0.68 -8.68 -14.79
C ALA A 69 2.16 -8.70 -14.34
N SER A 70 2.62 -7.67 -13.64
CA SER A 70 4.00 -7.63 -13.12
C SER A 70 4.23 -8.63 -11.97
N ILE A 71 3.19 -8.93 -11.18
CA ILE A 71 3.24 -10.00 -10.16
C ILE A 71 3.31 -11.37 -10.84
N GLU A 72 2.52 -11.62 -11.88
CA GLU A 72 2.55 -12.86 -12.65
C GLU A 72 3.92 -13.10 -13.30
N ASP A 73 4.58 -12.03 -13.73
CA ASP A 73 5.95 -12.09 -14.31
C ASP A 73 7.06 -12.14 -13.25
N GLY A 74 6.75 -11.90 -11.98
CA GLY A 74 7.71 -11.88 -10.89
C GLY A 74 8.60 -10.63 -10.83
N ASP A 75 8.23 -9.52 -11.51
CA ASP A 75 9.01 -8.27 -11.54
C ASP A 75 8.11 -7.04 -11.45
N LEU A 76 8.00 -6.45 -10.25
CA LEU A 76 7.20 -5.25 -10.00
C LEU A 76 7.78 -3.99 -10.67
N SER A 77 9.04 -3.98 -11.08
CA SER A 77 9.67 -2.79 -11.67
C SER A 77 9.03 -2.38 -13.01
N THR A 78 8.37 -3.31 -13.68
CA THR A 78 7.70 -3.09 -14.98
C THR A 78 6.39 -2.29 -14.88
N SER A 79 5.84 -2.12 -13.67
CA SER A 79 4.60 -1.35 -13.39
C SER A 79 4.87 -0.01 -12.69
N ILE A 80 6.15 0.38 -12.54
CA ILE A 80 6.51 1.64 -11.89
C ILE A 80 6.38 2.80 -12.86
N ILE A 81 5.73 3.87 -12.38
CA ILE A 81 5.60 5.13 -13.08
C ILE A 81 6.34 6.21 -12.30
N ASN A 82 7.29 6.89 -12.94
CA ASN A 82 7.84 8.10 -12.34
C ASN A 82 6.81 9.22 -12.36
N ILE A 83 6.53 9.83 -11.22
CA ILE A 83 5.58 10.96 -11.07
C ILE A 83 6.31 12.29 -11.11
N LYS A 84 7.37 12.41 -10.33
CA LYS A 84 8.27 13.58 -10.26
C LYS A 84 9.58 13.15 -9.62
N ASP A 85 10.51 14.06 -9.47
CA ASP A 85 11.78 13.82 -8.77
C ASP A 85 11.50 13.22 -7.37
N ASN A 86 12.19 12.12 -7.10
CA ASN A 86 12.09 11.36 -5.85
C ASN A 86 10.71 10.74 -5.53
N LEU A 87 9.79 10.67 -6.50
CA LEU A 87 8.47 10.09 -6.31
C LEU A 87 8.07 9.20 -7.47
N ASP A 88 7.98 7.92 -7.17
CA ASP A 88 7.49 6.89 -8.07
C ASP A 88 6.18 6.28 -7.55
N LEU A 89 5.40 5.74 -8.46
CA LEU A 89 4.13 5.05 -8.21
C LEU A 89 4.20 3.63 -8.74
N LEU A 90 3.88 2.65 -7.90
CA LEU A 90 3.48 1.31 -8.33
C LEU A 90 1.96 1.33 -8.48
N ALA A 91 1.50 1.38 -9.73
CA ALA A 91 0.12 1.73 -10.07
C ALA A 91 -0.83 0.53 -10.02
N SER A 92 -1.96 0.68 -9.33
CA SER A 92 -3.05 -0.31 -9.35
C SER A 92 -3.92 -0.21 -10.59
N ALA A 93 -4.56 -1.33 -10.92
CA ALA A 93 -5.59 -1.40 -11.95
C ALA A 93 -6.68 -2.40 -11.52
N PRO A 94 -7.89 -2.40 -12.14
CA PRO A 94 -9.00 -3.25 -11.72
C PRO A 94 -8.72 -4.75 -11.73
N ASP A 95 -7.79 -5.22 -12.57
CA ASP A 95 -7.34 -6.62 -12.64
C ASP A 95 -6.59 -7.06 -11.37
N PHE A 96 -6.10 -6.14 -10.55
CA PHE A 96 -5.51 -6.47 -9.26
C PHE A 96 -6.51 -7.13 -8.28
N SER A 97 -7.81 -6.99 -8.52
CA SER A 97 -8.84 -7.76 -7.82
C SER A 97 -8.69 -9.29 -7.97
N LEU A 98 -7.93 -9.75 -8.96
CA LEU A 98 -7.63 -11.16 -9.19
C LEU A 98 -6.48 -11.70 -8.33
N TYR A 99 -5.73 -10.83 -7.65
CA TYR A 99 -4.57 -11.19 -6.83
C TYR A 99 -4.84 -12.34 -5.83
N PRO A 100 -5.91 -12.30 -5.01
CA PRO A 100 -6.18 -13.41 -4.08
C PRO A 100 -6.37 -14.76 -4.80
N ARG A 101 -7.13 -14.75 -5.90
CA ARG A 101 -7.39 -15.96 -6.68
C ARG A 101 -6.13 -16.51 -7.36
N TYR A 102 -5.25 -15.63 -7.83
CA TYR A 102 -3.96 -16.01 -8.39
C TYR A 102 -3.09 -16.68 -7.32
N MET A 103 -2.96 -16.05 -6.14
CA MET A 103 -2.18 -16.60 -5.04
C MET A 103 -2.73 -17.94 -4.55
N GLU A 104 -4.05 -18.13 -4.50
CA GLU A 104 -4.68 -19.39 -4.16
C GLU A 104 -4.34 -20.51 -5.15
N LYS A 105 -4.23 -20.18 -6.42
CA LYS A 105 -3.97 -21.15 -7.48
C LYS A 105 -2.51 -21.59 -7.55
N TYR A 106 -1.57 -20.67 -7.32
CA TYR A 106 -0.16 -20.89 -7.62
C TYR A 106 0.74 -20.96 -6.37
N HIS A 107 0.23 -20.63 -5.18
CA HIS A 107 1.01 -20.62 -3.94
C HIS A 107 0.35 -21.43 -2.82
N HIS A 108 1.18 -22.11 -2.03
CA HIS A 108 0.72 -22.79 -0.82
C HIS A 108 0.23 -21.78 0.22
N TYR A 109 -0.74 -22.17 1.05
CA TYR A 109 -1.40 -21.29 2.03
C TYR A 109 -0.42 -20.41 2.81
N ASN A 110 0.62 -21.00 3.39
CA ASN A 110 1.60 -20.28 4.22
C ASN A 110 2.56 -19.36 3.43
N GLU A 111 2.57 -19.43 2.09
CA GLU A 111 3.45 -18.64 1.24
C GLU A 111 2.73 -17.45 0.57
N ARG A 112 1.41 -17.50 0.47
CA ARG A 112 0.61 -16.50 -0.24
C ARG A 112 0.82 -15.09 0.27
N VAL A 113 0.81 -14.93 1.58
CA VAL A 113 0.98 -13.63 2.25
C VAL A 113 2.39 -13.08 2.09
N LYS A 114 3.39 -13.95 1.92
CA LYS A 114 4.81 -13.60 1.83
C LYS A 114 5.26 -13.19 0.43
N GLU A 115 4.49 -13.54 -0.58
CA GLU A 115 4.93 -13.40 -1.97
C GLU A 115 5.12 -11.93 -2.36
N PHE A 116 4.22 -11.05 -1.91
CA PHE A 116 4.35 -9.63 -2.17
C PHE A 116 5.62 -9.03 -1.53
N ASP A 117 5.99 -9.42 -0.31
CA ASP A 117 7.26 -8.98 0.33
C ASP A 117 8.49 -9.44 -0.45
N LYS A 118 8.47 -10.67 -0.99
CA LYS A 118 9.57 -11.19 -1.83
C LYS A 118 9.71 -10.37 -3.11
N LEU A 119 8.60 -10.06 -3.78
CA LEU A 119 8.57 -9.26 -5.01
C LEU A 119 8.96 -7.80 -4.76
N LEU A 120 8.62 -7.25 -3.59
CA LEU A 120 8.95 -5.88 -3.20
C LEU A 120 10.42 -5.72 -2.82
N LYS A 121 11.09 -6.78 -2.39
CA LYS A 121 12.47 -6.74 -1.87
C LYS A 121 13.48 -6.06 -2.80
N PRO A 122 13.54 -6.33 -4.12
CA PRO A 122 14.46 -5.65 -5.02
C PRO A 122 14.20 -4.14 -5.14
N LEU A 123 12.94 -3.71 -4.93
CA LEU A 123 12.57 -2.29 -4.98
C LEU A 123 12.96 -1.58 -3.68
N LYS A 124 12.87 -2.25 -2.53
CA LYS A 124 13.29 -1.69 -1.24
C LYS A 124 14.72 -1.14 -1.26
N GLU A 125 15.62 -1.71 -2.07
CA GLU A 125 17.01 -1.23 -2.18
C GLU A 125 17.14 0.13 -2.89
N LYS A 126 16.11 0.57 -3.60
CA LYS A 126 16.13 1.79 -4.43
C LYS A 126 15.49 3.01 -3.75
N TYR A 127 14.70 2.79 -2.69
CA TYR A 127 13.90 3.82 -2.03
C TYR A 127 14.26 3.97 -0.56
N ASP A 128 14.09 5.18 -0.03
CA ASP A 128 14.18 5.47 1.39
C ASP A 128 12.87 5.09 2.10
N TYR A 129 11.73 5.33 1.43
CA TYR A 129 10.39 5.03 1.92
C TYR A 129 9.56 4.31 0.87
N VAL A 130 8.79 3.33 1.31
CA VAL A 130 7.70 2.71 0.55
C VAL A 130 6.41 2.93 1.32
N ILE A 131 5.48 3.66 0.74
CA ILE A 131 4.17 3.96 1.33
C ILE A 131 3.13 3.09 0.64
N ILE A 132 2.37 2.32 1.42
CA ILE A 132 1.37 1.38 0.87
C ILE A 132 -0.03 1.87 1.22
N ASP A 133 -0.85 2.08 0.20
CA ASP A 133 -2.29 2.32 0.31
C ASP A 133 -3.07 1.02 0.09
N ILE A 134 -3.97 0.69 1.01
CA ILE A 134 -4.72 -0.58 1.01
C ILE A 134 -6.23 -0.37 0.95
N PRO A 135 -6.98 -1.33 0.35
CA PRO A 135 -8.44 -1.30 0.39
C PRO A 135 -8.99 -1.47 1.82
N PRO A 136 -10.24 -1.03 2.07
CA PRO A 136 -10.88 -1.12 3.39
C PRO A 136 -11.48 -2.52 3.67
N THR A 137 -10.79 -3.59 3.28
CA THR A 137 -11.30 -4.96 3.34
C THR A 137 -10.31 -5.91 4.01
N ILE A 138 -10.83 -6.90 4.74
CA ILE A 138 -10.06 -8.07 5.15
C ILE A 138 -9.87 -8.96 3.92
N SER A 139 -8.66 -9.08 3.46
CA SER A 139 -8.34 -9.87 2.27
C SER A 139 -6.85 -10.17 2.20
N LEU A 140 -6.47 -11.13 1.38
CA LEU A 140 -5.06 -11.44 1.13
C LEU A 140 -4.24 -10.23 0.63
N ILE A 141 -4.88 -9.23 -0.01
CA ILE A 141 -4.24 -7.98 -0.40
C ILE A 141 -3.76 -7.22 0.84
N THR A 142 -4.67 -7.04 1.82
CA THR A 142 -4.36 -6.36 3.09
C THR A 142 -3.31 -7.14 3.89
N ASP A 143 -3.44 -8.45 3.96
CA ASP A 143 -2.51 -9.33 4.67
C ASP A 143 -1.10 -9.25 4.09
N SER A 144 -0.99 -9.32 2.76
CA SER A 144 0.30 -9.23 2.05
C SER A 144 0.96 -7.87 2.22
N ALA A 145 0.17 -6.78 2.22
CA ALA A 145 0.66 -5.43 2.48
C ALA A 145 1.23 -5.29 3.90
N LEU A 146 0.47 -5.73 4.90
CA LEU A 146 0.87 -5.68 6.31
C LEU A 146 2.08 -6.58 6.58
N TYR A 147 2.12 -7.79 6.00
CA TYR A 147 3.29 -8.69 6.11
C TYR A 147 4.56 -8.06 5.55
N ALA A 148 4.47 -7.31 4.45
CA ALA A 148 5.59 -6.64 3.81
C ALA A 148 6.06 -5.37 4.53
N SER A 149 5.25 -4.86 5.49
CA SER A 149 5.47 -3.58 6.15
C SER A 149 6.37 -3.68 7.38
N ASP A 150 7.09 -2.59 7.64
CA ASP A 150 7.80 -2.37 8.91
C ASP A 150 6.87 -1.65 9.91
N TYR A 151 6.00 -0.76 9.40
CA TYR A 151 5.08 0.02 10.23
C TYR A 151 3.67 0.05 9.66
N CYS A 152 2.68 0.07 10.56
CA CYS A 152 1.30 0.39 10.24
C CYS A 152 0.83 1.62 10.99
N LEU A 153 0.32 2.62 10.27
CA LEU A 153 -0.34 3.81 10.80
C LEU A 153 -1.84 3.69 10.60
N ILE A 154 -2.60 3.72 11.68
CA ILE A 154 -4.06 3.60 11.62
C ILE A 154 -4.66 4.98 11.37
N VAL A 155 -5.43 5.12 10.29
CA VAL A 155 -6.14 6.37 9.98
C VAL A 155 -7.58 6.25 10.45
N MET A 156 -8.04 7.18 11.29
CA MET A 156 -9.43 7.18 11.74
C MET A 156 -10.00 8.61 11.82
N GLN A 157 -11.31 8.71 11.60
CA GLN A 157 -12.08 9.92 11.90
C GLN A 157 -12.55 9.90 13.35
N THR A 158 -12.82 11.08 13.94
CA THR A 158 -13.27 11.23 15.32
C THR A 158 -14.74 10.87 15.55
N HIS A 159 -15.26 9.91 14.80
CA HIS A 159 -16.61 9.38 14.97
C HIS A 159 -16.58 7.98 15.61
N GLU A 160 -17.59 7.66 16.43
CA GLU A 160 -17.71 6.39 17.16
C GLU A 160 -17.47 5.16 16.26
N HIS A 161 -18.14 5.06 15.12
CA HIS A 161 -17.95 3.95 14.18
C HIS A 161 -16.55 3.85 13.56
N SER A 162 -15.77 4.92 13.57
CA SER A 162 -14.37 4.87 13.10
C SER A 162 -13.45 4.29 14.14
N PHE A 163 -13.78 4.51 15.43
CA PHE A 163 -13.06 3.91 16.55
C PHE A 163 -13.24 2.39 16.57
N GLU A 164 -14.47 1.91 16.44
CA GLU A 164 -14.77 0.46 16.35
C GLU A 164 -13.99 -0.21 15.19
N GLY A 165 -13.94 0.44 14.03
CA GLY A 165 -13.18 -0.04 12.89
C GLY A 165 -11.66 -0.07 13.12
N ALA A 166 -11.13 0.91 13.85
CA ALA A 166 -9.72 0.95 14.22
C ALA A 166 -9.38 -0.14 15.24
N GLU A 167 -10.23 -0.33 16.24
CA GLU A 167 -10.06 -1.38 17.26
C GLU A 167 -10.09 -2.78 16.64
N ALA A 168 -11.07 -3.05 15.76
CA ALA A 168 -11.15 -4.30 15.03
C ALA A 168 -9.91 -4.53 14.14
N PHE A 169 -9.38 -3.47 13.53
CA PHE A 169 -8.17 -3.55 12.70
C PHE A 169 -6.92 -3.84 13.54
N ILE A 170 -6.77 -3.21 14.71
CA ILE A 170 -5.66 -3.47 15.63
C ILE A 170 -5.67 -4.94 16.06
N LYS A 171 -6.84 -5.42 16.49
CA LYS A 171 -7.00 -6.81 16.90
C LYS A 171 -6.67 -7.78 15.77
N TYR A 172 -7.15 -7.50 14.56
CA TYR A 172 -6.85 -8.29 13.38
C TYR A 172 -5.33 -8.34 13.08
N ILE A 173 -4.64 -7.20 13.15
CA ILE A 173 -3.19 -7.17 12.97
C ILE A 173 -2.49 -8.05 13.98
N GLN A 174 -2.89 -7.99 15.26
CA GLN A 174 -2.27 -8.78 16.31
C GLN A 174 -2.52 -10.28 16.10
N ASP A 175 -3.78 -10.67 15.95
CA ASP A 175 -4.19 -12.07 15.94
C ASP A 175 -3.74 -12.78 14.64
N GLU A 176 -4.00 -12.17 13.47
CA GLU A 176 -3.77 -12.81 12.17
C GLU A 176 -2.38 -12.50 11.61
N VAL A 177 -1.97 -11.21 11.60
CA VAL A 177 -0.75 -10.83 10.86
C VAL A 177 0.50 -11.11 11.71
N ILE A 178 0.49 -10.75 13.00
CA ILE A 178 1.64 -10.94 13.88
C ILE A 178 1.66 -12.37 14.43
N ASP A 179 0.55 -12.87 14.99
CA ASP A 179 0.53 -14.13 15.72
C ASP A 179 0.36 -15.34 14.81
N ASP A 180 -0.43 -15.28 13.72
CA ASP A 180 -0.64 -16.41 12.79
C ASP A 180 0.36 -16.39 11.63
N TYR A 181 0.40 -15.32 10.82
CA TYR A 181 1.32 -15.23 9.67
C TYR A 181 2.78 -14.97 10.07
N LYS A 182 3.07 -14.60 11.34
CA LYS A 182 4.42 -14.31 11.84
C LYS A 182 5.11 -13.19 11.04
N ALA A 183 4.41 -12.07 10.82
CA ALA A 183 4.99 -10.91 10.18
C ALA A 183 6.27 -10.48 10.91
N PRO A 184 7.44 -10.43 10.22
CA PRO A 184 8.72 -10.42 10.93
C PRO A 184 9.10 -9.05 11.49
N ARG A 185 8.45 -7.98 11.04
CA ARG A 185 8.88 -6.60 11.31
C ARG A 185 7.75 -5.63 11.68
N LEU A 186 6.49 -6.04 11.50
CA LEU A 186 5.36 -5.12 11.61
C LEU A 186 5.19 -4.57 13.03
N GLU A 187 5.21 -3.24 13.13
CA GLU A 187 4.92 -2.49 14.35
C GLU A 187 3.77 -1.50 14.12
N LEU A 188 2.87 -1.40 15.08
CA LEU A 188 1.83 -0.36 15.10
C LEU A 188 2.41 0.92 15.68
N VAL A 189 2.59 1.95 14.83
CA VAL A 189 3.23 3.21 15.27
C VAL A 189 2.27 4.23 15.87
N GLY A 190 0.96 4.07 15.66
CA GLY A 190 -0.04 4.93 16.27
C GLY A 190 -1.31 5.10 15.43
N ILE A 191 -2.11 6.06 15.88
CA ILE A 191 -3.39 6.42 15.25
C ILE A 191 -3.31 7.86 14.77
N LEU A 192 -3.60 8.07 13.49
CA LEU A 192 -3.77 9.38 12.89
C LEU A 192 -5.27 9.74 12.90
N ALA A 193 -5.65 10.63 13.81
CA ALA A 193 -7.00 11.16 13.87
C ALA A 193 -7.16 12.28 12.84
N VAL A 194 -8.16 12.15 11.96
CA VAL A 194 -8.47 13.15 10.92
C VAL A 194 -9.87 13.69 11.08
N LEU A 195 -10.17 14.86 10.47
CA LEU A 195 -11.48 15.51 10.55
C LEU A 195 -11.93 15.72 12.00
N LEU A 196 -11.06 16.30 12.83
CA LEU A 196 -11.39 16.72 14.18
C LEU A 196 -12.51 17.78 14.10
N GLN A 197 -13.65 17.51 14.73
CA GLN A 197 -14.78 18.43 14.89
C GLN A 197 -14.74 19.01 16.29
#